data_a7a7c7ddec2a9cfb7a092f0a77902b7f
#
_entry.id   a7a7c7ddec2a9cfb7a092f0a77902b7f
#
_cell.length_a   1.000
_cell.length_b   1.000
_cell.length_c   1.000
_cell.angle_alpha   90.00
_cell.angle_beta   90.00
_cell.angle_gamma   90.00
#
_symmetry.space_group_name_H-M   'P 1'
#
loop_
_entity.id
_entity.type
_entity.pdbx_description
1 polymer ?
#
loop_
_entity_poly.entity_id
_entity_poly.type
_entity_poly.pdbx_seq_one_letter_code
_entity_poly.pdbx_strand_id
1 'polypeptide(L)'
;GASRASLDLPYWGPGDEWYHAPTGIEVDIVYFEAEWMEAQIYRLLRDHQPSLGYTTCFWHTLLTSIVLHDPRGWFTRLQDFARQDYPETLRQRIISFNHPVLRGVIPAYAHQIEKAVRRGDRVSVNHRTAALLASYFDVLFALNRLSHPGEKRLADFALRNCKLLPDQFEADLNAVLLASASASPDVNLAVTRLLDHLDELLENEGVIANSESL
;
A
#
# COMPACT_ATOMS: atom_id res chain seq x y z
N GLY A 1 28.13 -12.70 -18.24
CA GLY A 1 26.97 -12.95 -19.08
C GLY A 1 25.75 -13.40 -18.28
N ALA A 2 24.59 -13.46 -18.93
CA ALA A 2 23.36 -13.97 -18.34
C ALA A 2 23.31 -15.50 -18.47
N SER A 3 22.82 -16.20 -17.45
CA SER A 3 22.57 -17.64 -17.50
C SER A 3 21.17 -17.97 -18.03
N ARG A 4 20.23 -17.06 -17.82
CA ARG A 4 18.86 -17.08 -18.34
C ARG A 4 18.42 -15.63 -18.51
N ALA A 5 17.71 -15.30 -19.58
CA ALA A 5 17.21 -13.96 -19.84
C ALA A 5 15.81 -14.02 -20.49
N SER A 6 14.95 -13.09 -20.11
CA SER A 6 13.68 -12.78 -20.75
C SER A 6 13.69 -11.28 -21.05
N LEU A 7 13.72 -10.93 -22.32
CA LEU A 7 13.84 -9.55 -22.77
C LEU A 7 12.53 -9.10 -23.42
N ASP A 8 12.30 -7.80 -23.46
CA ASP A 8 11.11 -7.18 -24.05
C ASP A 8 9.80 -7.72 -23.45
N LEU A 9 9.78 -7.94 -22.13
CA LEU A 9 8.60 -8.44 -21.42
C LEU A 9 7.50 -7.37 -21.38
N PRO A 10 6.25 -7.69 -21.82
CA PRO A 10 5.15 -6.73 -21.81
C PRO A 10 4.20 -6.87 -20.62
N TYR A 11 4.42 -7.83 -19.70
CA TYR A 11 3.37 -8.29 -18.79
C TYR A 11 3.06 -7.36 -17.62
N TRP A 12 4.04 -6.79 -16.96
CA TRP A 12 3.86 -5.89 -15.81
C TRP A 12 4.37 -4.47 -16.09
N GLY A 13 4.50 -4.14 -17.33
CA GLY A 13 5.17 -3.01 -17.93
C GLY A 13 6.31 -3.48 -18.83
N PRO A 14 6.78 -2.64 -19.77
CA PRO A 14 7.96 -2.97 -20.57
C PRO A 14 9.16 -3.20 -19.66
N GLY A 15 9.86 -4.34 -19.82
CA GLY A 15 10.96 -4.67 -18.93
C GLY A 15 11.83 -5.80 -19.43
N ASP A 16 12.95 -6.00 -18.72
CA ASP A 16 13.90 -7.09 -18.95
C ASP A 16 14.26 -7.78 -17.65
N GLU A 17 14.34 -9.09 -17.66
CA GLU A 17 14.75 -9.91 -16.51
C GLU A 17 15.85 -10.87 -16.91
N TRP A 18 16.88 -11.02 -16.06
CA TRP A 18 17.90 -12.05 -16.26
C TRP A 18 18.60 -12.43 -14.96
N TYR A 19 19.23 -13.60 -14.98
CA TYR A 19 20.12 -14.01 -13.90
C TYR A 19 21.57 -13.68 -14.26
N HIS A 20 22.26 -12.96 -13.39
CA HIS A 20 23.69 -12.70 -13.55
C HIS A 20 24.49 -13.97 -13.29
N ALA A 21 25.06 -14.58 -14.35
CA ALA A 21 25.65 -15.91 -14.30
C ALA A 21 26.70 -16.11 -13.18
N PRO A 22 27.64 -15.16 -12.91
CA PRO A 22 28.66 -15.35 -11.88
C PRO A 22 28.11 -15.35 -10.43
N THR A 23 27.01 -14.63 -10.15
CA THR A 23 26.49 -14.44 -8.78
C THR A 23 25.15 -15.12 -8.54
N GLY A 24 24.44 -15.55 -9.58
CA GLY A 24 23.09 -16.06 -9.49
C GLY A 24 22.03 -14.99 -9.11
N ILE A 25 22.41 -13.72 -9.03
CA ILE A 25 21.50 -12.63 -8.71
C ILE A 25 20.53 -12.42 -9.86
N GLU A 26 19.24 -12.36 -9.55
CA GLU A 26 18.19 -11.95 -10.46
C GLU A 26 18.22 -10.43 -10.61
N VAL A 27 18.19 -9.96 -11.85
CA VAL A 27 18.10 -8.55 -12.22
C VAL A 27 16.78 -8.36 -12.93
N ASP A 28 15.99 -7.45 -12.43
CA ASP A 28 14.69 -7.06 -12.95
C ASP A 28 14.72 -5.55 -13.28
N ILE A 29 14.41 -5.21 -14.52
CA ILE A 29 14.34 -3.83 -15.01
C ILE A 29 12.94 -3.57 -15.56
N VAL A 30 12.31 -2.53 -15.05
CA VAL A 30 11.04 -2.01 -15.56
C VAL A 30 11.26 -0.62 -16.14
N TYR A 31 10.75 -0.40 -17.36
CA TYR A 31 10.88 0.88 -18.06
C TYR A 31 9.64 1.74 -17.82
N PHE A 32 9.86 2.98 -17.41
CA PHE A 32 8.81 3.99 -17.29
C PHE A 32 9.15 5.21 -18.14
N GLU A 33 8.14 5.76 -18.80
CA GLU A 33 8.28 7.06 -19.45
C GLU A 33 8.54 8.15 -18.39
N ALA A 34 9.48 9.06 -18.70
CA ALA A 34 9.86 10.12 -17.77
C ALA A 34 8.67 11.02 -17.39
N GLU A 35 7.89 11.41 -18.39
CA GLU A 35 6.70 12.24 -18.24
C GLU A 35 5.61 11.55 -17.40
N TRP A 36 5.47 10.24 -17.55
CA TRP A 36 4.54 9.47 -16.72
C TRP A 36 4.96 9.48 -15.24
N MET A 37 6.25 9.27 -14.97
CA MET A 37 6.77 9.30 -13.59
C MET A 37 6.62 10.68 -12.97
N GLU A 38 6.94 11.75 -13.71
CA GLU A 38 6.69 13.12 -13.25
C GLU A 38 5.22 13.36 -12.92
N ALA A 39 4.32 12.94 -13.81
CA ALA A 39 2.88 13.08 -13.59
C ALA A 39 2.41 12.36 -12.33
N GLN A 40 2.91 11.14 -12.02
CA GLN A 40 2.59 10.45 -10.77
C GLN A 40 3.04 11.24 -9.54
N ILE A 41 4.26 11.77 -9.56
CA ILE A 41 4.81 12.53 -8.43
C ILE A 41 4.08 13.88 -8.26
N TYR A 42 3.79 14.59 -9.34
CA TYR A 42 3.08 15.87 -9.27
C TYR A 42 1.62 15.71 -8.84
N ARG A 43 0.91 14.70 -9.37
CA ARG A 43 -0.43 14.34 -8.93
C ARG A 43 -0.48 14.13 -7.42
N LEU A 44 0.56 13.51 -6.86
CA LEU A 44 0.65 13.20 -5.45
C LEU A 44 1.05 14.42 -4.61
N LEU A 45 2.18 15.07 -4.95
CA LEU A 45 2.82 16.07 -4.08
C LEU A 45 2.35 17.51 -4.33
N ARG A 46 1.74 17.80 -5.50
CA ARG A 46 1.11 19.10 -5.80
C ARG A 46 -0.41 19.05 -5.66
N ASP A 47 -1.04 18.04 -6.27
CA ASP A 47 -2.49 17.97 -6.35
C ASP A 47 -3.09 17.21 -5.17
N HIS A 48 -2.27 16.51 -4.38
CA HIS A 48 -2.63 15.71 -3.22
C HIS A 48 -3.75 14.69 -3.54
N GLN A 49 -3.65 14.02 -4.69
CA GLN A 49 -4.66 13.07 -5.14
C GLN A 49 -4.32 11.65 -4.68
N PRO A 50 -5.16 11.03 -3.82
CA PRO A 50 -4.97 9.65 -3.39
C PRO A 50 -5.38 8.64 -4.46
N SER A 51 -4.98 7.39 -4.25
CA SER A 51 -5.47 6.20 -4.93
C SER A 51 -6.08 5.23 -3.93
N LEU A 52 -6.78 4.20 -4.38
CA LEU A 52 -7.21 3.09 -3.54
C LEU A 52 -6.05 2.12 -3.34
N GLY A 53 -5.39 2.24 -2.21
CA GLY A 53 -4.17 1.48 -1.89
C GLY A 53 -2.94 1.96 -2.65
N TYR A 54 -1.78 1.75 -2.06
CA TYR A 54 -0.46 2.05 -2.65
C TYR A 54 -0.26 3.50 -3.10
N THR A 55 -0.99 4.45 -2.51
CA THR A 55 -1.02 5.87 -2.96
C THR A 55 0.37 6.45 -3.13
N THR A 56 1.28 6.22 -2.19
CA THR A 56 2.61 6.86 -2.15
C THR A 56 3.75 5.93 -2.57
N CYS A 57 3.47 4.78 -3.21
CA CYS A 57 4.51 3.79 -3.53
C CYS A 57 5.55 4.32 -4.53
N PHE A 58 5.15 5.07 -5.57
CA PHE A 58 6.10 5.67 -6.49
C PHE A 58 6.93 6.79 -5.86
N TRP A 59 6.36 7.53 -4.91
CA TRP A 59 7.12 8.48 -4.12
C TRP A 59 8.19 7.77 -3.28
N HIS A 60 7.83 6.67 -2.60
CA HIS A 60 8.78 5.86 -1.84
C HIS A 60 9.91 5.33 -2.74
N THR A 61 9.55 4.73 -3.88
CA THR A 61 10.51 4.22 -4.86
C THR A 61 11.46 5.31 -5.34
N LEU A 62 10.94 6.48 -5.69
CA LEU A 62 11.76 7.62 -6.12
C LEU A 62 12.74 8.05 -5.04
N LEU A 63 12.29 8.18 -3.77
CA LEU A 63 13.14 8.62 -2.66
C LEU A 63 14.25 7.62 -2.31
N THR A 64 13.98 6.32 -2.45
CA THR A 64 14.89 5.23 -2.07
C THR A 64 15.78 4.75 -3.21
N SER A 65 15.51 5.18 -4.44
CA SER A 65 16.31 4.81 -5.61
C SER A 65 17.70 5.42 -5.60
N ILE A 66 18.68 4.62 -6.02
CA ILE A 66 20.06 5.07 -6.27
C ILE A 66 20.20 5.38 -7.75
N VAL A 67 20.66 6.59 -8.05
CA VAL A 67 20.90 7.04 -9.44
C VAL A 67 22.13 6.36 -9.99
N LEU A 68 22.00 5.50 -10.99
CA LEU A 68 23.12 4.86 -11.67
C LEU A 68 23.58 5.65 -12.90
N HIS A 69 22.65 6.29 -13.60
CA HIS A 69 22.94 7.08 -14.81
C HIS A 69 21.86 8.14 -15.01
N ASP A 70 22.26 9.41 -14.97
CA ASP A 70 21.36 10.57 -15.15
C ASP A 70 22.13 11.75 -15.75
N PRO A 71 22.58 11.66 -17.02
CA PRO A 71 23.46 12.66 -17.62
C PRO A 71 22.81 14.02 -17.80
N ARG A 72 21.47 14.10 -17.77
CA ARG A 72 20.70 15.34 -17.88
C ARG A 72 20.21 15.85 -16.53
N GLY A 73 20.46 15.12 -15.44
CA GLY A 73 20.01 15.45 -14.09
C GLY A 73 18.48 15.46 -13.93
N TRP A 74 17.74 14.78 -14.81
CA TRP A 74 16.28 14.75 -14.76
C TRP A 74 15.79 14.05 -13.51
N PHE A 75 16.25 12.82 -13.26
CA PHE A 75 15.84 12.02 -12.13
C PHE A 75 16.27 12.65 -10.79
N THR A 76 17.48 13.21 -10.76
CA THR A 76 18.01 13.92 -9.58
C THR A 76 17.12 15.12 -9.23
N ARG A 77 16.71 15.93 -10.21
CA ARG A 77 15.80 17.07 -9.96
C ARG A 77 14.43 16.60 -9.46
N LEU A 78 13.91 15.47 -9.98
CA LEU A 78 12.65 14.92 -9.53
C LEU A 78 12.76 14.39 -8.09
N GLN A 79 13.88 13.73 -7.74
CA GLN A 79 14.16 13.33 -6.35
C GLN A 79 14.24 14.54 -5.42
N ASP A 80 14.93 15.62 -5.82
CA ASP A 80 15.06 16.82 -5.01
C ASP A 80 13.71 17.49 -4.76
N PHE A 81 12.84 17.55 -5.80
CA PHE A 81 11.45 17.98 -5.63
C PHE A 81 10.68 17.09 -4.66
N ALA A 82 10.89 15.78 -4.71
CA ALA A 82 10.21 14.80 -3.88
C ALA A 82 10.71 14.75 -2.43
N ARG A 83 11.91 15.30 -2.13
CA ARG A 83 12.48 15.42 -0.78
C ARG A 83 11.87 16.60 -0.02
N GLN A 84 10.61 16.45 0.32
CA GLN A 84 9.87 17.41 1.12
C GLN A 84 9.18 16.68 2.28
N ASP A 85 8.77 17.45 3.30
CA ASP A 85 7.98 16.92 4.39
C ASP A 85 6.68 16.31 3.86
N TYR A 86 6.17 15.29 4.55
CA TYR A 86 4.92 14.65 4.17
C TYR A 86 3.77 15.68 4.23
N PRO A 87 3.11 16.03 3.10
CA PRO A 87 2.11 17.09 3.10
C PRO A 87 0.89 16.71 3.94
N GLU A 88 0.50 17.56 4.87
CA GLU A 88 -0.64 17.29 5.75
C GLU A 88 -1.96 17.14 4.97
N THR A 89 -2.15 17.94 3.91
CA THR A 89 -3.31 17.82 3.01
C THR A 89 -3.35 16.45 2.33
N LEU A 90 -2.19 15.93 1.91
CA LEU A 90 -2.11 14.58 1.31
C LEU A 90 -2.47 13.52 2.35
N ARG A 91 -1.93 13.62 3.57
CA ARG A 91 -2.24 12.71 4.69
C ARG A 91 -3.75 12.61 4.91
N GLN A 92 -4.39 13.75 5.08
CA GLN A 92 -5.84 13.83 5.32
C GLN A 92 -6.64 13.25 4.15
N ARG A 93 -6.24 13.54 2.90
CA ARG A 93 -6.93 13.02 1.72
C ARG A 93 -6.75 11.51 1.56
N ILE A 94 -5.58 10.95 1.85
CA ILE A 94 -5.38 9.50 1.81
C ILE A 94 -6.29 8.81 2.84
N ILE A 95 -6.30 9.30 4.07
CA ILE A 95 -7.14 8.72 5.13
C ILE A 95 -8.62 8.85 4.78
N SER A 96 -9.08 10.04 4.43
CA SER A 96 -10.50 10.28 4.09
C SER A 96 -10.97 9.50 2.85
N PHE A 97 -10.07 9.10 1.96
CA PHE A 97 -10.38 8.33 0.77
C PHE A 97 -10.34 6.82 1.00
N ASN A 98 -9.33 6.32 1.75
CA ASN A 98 -9.12 4.90 1.96
C ASN A 98 -9.84 4.34 3.20
N HIS A 99 -10.04 5.13 4.26
CA HIS A 99 -10.69 4.64 5.48
C HIS A 99 -12.17 4.25 5.26
N PRO A 100 -13.03 5.05 4.59
CA PRO A 100 -14.44 4.68 4.40
C PRO A 100 -14.64 3.39 3.59
N VAL A 101 -13.75 3.06 2.66
CA VAL A 101 -13.88 1.84 1.84
C VAL A 101 -13.53 0.57 2.60
N LEU A 102 -12.95 0.68 3.80
CA LEU A 102 -12.69 -0.47 4.66
C LEU A 102 -14.02 -1.06 5.18
N ARG A 103 -14.88 -0.24 5.83
CA ARG A 103 -16.19 -0.65 6.36
C ARG A 103 -17.29 0.43 6.38
N GLY A 104 -16.96 1.70 6.13
CA GLY A 104 -17.83 2.85 6.35
C GLY A 104 -18.90 3.09 5.27
N VAL A 105 -18.79 2.48 4.10
CA VAL A 105 -19.73 2.65 2.97
C VAL A 105 -20.38 1.33 2.58
N ILE A 106 -21.55 1.40 1.90
CA ILE A 106 -22.28 0.18 1.47
C ILE A 106 -21.39 -0.79 0.67
N PRO A 107 -20.59 -0.34 -0.33
CA PRO A 107 -19.71 -1.23 -1.09
C PRO A 107 -18.35 -1.45 -0.41
N ALA A 108 -18.22 -1.25 0.90
CA ALA A 108 -16.96 -1.44 1.62
C ALA A 108 -16.43 -2.86 1.54
N TYR A 109 -15.12 -3.01 1.65
CA TYR A 109 -14.46 -4.32 1.54
C TYR A 109 -14.93 -5.32 2.61
N ALA A 110 -15.12 -4.89 3.87
CA ALA A 110 -15.65 -5.76 4.92
C ALA A 110 -17.02 -6.36 4.54
N HIS A 111 -17.94 -5.54 4.03
CA HIS A 111 -19.24 -6.03 3.56
C HIS A 111 -19.13 -6.97 2.34
N GLN A 112 -18.16 -6.73 1.46
CA GLN A 112 -17.92 -7.61 0.31
C GLN A 112 -17.35 -8.96 0.75
N ILE A 113 -16.44 -8.97 1.75
CA ILE A 113 -15.90 -10.19 2.36
C ILE A 113 -17.03 -11.00 3.01
N GLU A 114 -17.89 -10.36 3.83
CA GLU A 114 -19.03 -11.00 4.47
C GLU A 114 -19.96 -11.67 3.44
N LYS A 115 -20.29 -10.96 2.34
CA LYS A 115 -21.10 -11.52 1.23
C LYS A 115 -20.41 -12.71 0.55
N ALA A 116 -19.09 -12.65 0.39
CA ALA A 116 -18.31 -13.75 -0.22
C ALA A 116 -18.28 -14.97 0.71
N VAL A 117 -18.09 -14.78 2.01
CA VAL A 117 -18.16 -15.87 3.03
C VAL A 117 -19.52 -16.55 2.99
N ARG A 118 -20.62 -15.80 3.00
CA ARG A 118 -21.98 -16.36 2.92
C ARG A 118 -22.22 -17.20 1.66
N ARG A 119 -21.52 -16.92 0.56
CA ARG A 119 -21.60 -17.72 -0.67
C ARG A 119 -20.59 -18.86 -0.73
N GLY A 120 -19.71 -19.01 0.25
CA GLY A 120 -18.59 -19.95 0.21
C GLY A 120 -17.56 -19.64 -0.88
N ASP A 121 -17.49 -18.39 -1.35
CA ASP A 121 -16.65 -17.95 -2.47
C ASP A 121 -15.25 -17.57 -1.97
N ARG A 122 -14.37 -18.57 -1.89
CA ARG A 122 -12.98 -18.41 -1.38
C ARG A 122 -12.15 -17.44 -2.22
N VAL A 123 -12.36 -17.45 -3.54
CA VAL A 123 -11.58 -16.56 -4.44
C VAL A 123 -11.94 -15.10 -4.16
N SER A 124 -13.25 -14.79 -4.04
CA SER A 124 -13.68 -13.44 -3.68
C SER A 124 -13.23 -13.04 -2.28
N VAL A 125 -13.26 -13.93 -1.28
CA VAL A 125 -12.74 -13.62 0.06
C VAL A 125 -11.29 -13.17 -0.01
N ASN A 126 -10.41 -13.96 -0.63
CA ASN A 126 -8.99 -13.62 -0.74
C ASN A 126 -8.77 -12.31 -1.52
N HIS A 127 -9.45 -12.13 -2.66
CA HIS A 127 -9.32 -10.94 -3.48
C HIS A 127 -9.75 -9.67 -2.72
N ARG A 128 -10.85 -9.73 -1.97
CA ARG A 128 -11.34 -8.58 -1.19
C ARG A 128 -10.50 -8.33 0.06
N THR A 129 -9.96 -9.36 0.68
CA THR A 129 -9.01 -9.22 1.79
C THR A 129 -7.73 -8.51 1.33
N ALA A 130 -7.17 -8.88 0.17
CA ALA A 130 -6.01 -8.19 -0.39
C ALA A 130 -6.30 -6.70 -0.66
N ALA A 131 -7.46 -6.37 -1.24
CA ALA A 131 -7.87 -5.00 -1.50
C ALA A 131 -8.12 -4.19 -0.20
N LEU A 132 -8.71 -4.83 0.82
CA LEU A 132 -8.87 -4.23 2.16
C LEU A 132 -7.51 -3.87 2.76
N LEU A 133 -6.57 -4.82 2.74
CA LEU A 133 -5.24 -4.61 3.31
C LEU A 133 -4.47 -3.53 2.56
N ALA A 134 -4.61 -3.42 1.22
CA ALA A 134 -3.99 -2.33 0.47
C ALA A 134 -4.45 -0.94 0.96
N SER A 135 -5.75 -0.73 1.18
CA SER A 135 -6.28 0.52 1.74
C SER A 135 -5.97 0.69 3.23
N TYR A 136 -5.96 -0.39 4.01
CA TYR A 136 -5.59 -0.38 5.42
C TYR A 136 -4.15 0.15 5.62
N PHE A 137 -3.19 -0.37 4.86
CA PHE A 137 -1.80 0.09 4.94
C PHE A 137 -1.61 1.51 4.42
N ASP A 138 -2.40 1.95 3.43
CA ASP A 138 -2.38 3.36 3.00
C ASP A 138 -2.81 4.30 4.15
N VAL A 139 -3.88 3.95 4.88
CA VAL A 139 -4.33 4.71 6.06
C VAL A 139 -3.24 4.71 7.13
N LEU A 140 -2.71 3.55 7.47
CA LEU A 140 -1.70 3.39 8.52
C LEU A 140 -0.41 4.18 8.22
N PHE A 141 0.10 4.10 6.99
CA PHE A 141 1.31 4.83 6.61
C PHE A 141 1.06 6.33 6.49
N ALA A 142 -0.11 6.76 5.97
CA ALA A 142 -0.47 8.16 5.96
C ALA A 142 -0.58 8.74 7.38
N LEU A 143 -1.18 8.01 8.32
CA LEU A 143 -1.23 8.39 9.73
C LEU A 143 0.18 8.66 10.28
N ASN A 144 1.14 7.79 9.97
CA ASN A 144 2.51 7.88 10.41
C ASN A 144 3.39 8.82 9.55
N ARG A 145 2.85 9.47 8.51
CA ARG A 145 3.59 10.29 7.54
C ARG A 145 4.74 9.53 6.89
N LEU A 146 4.50 8.27 6.56
CA LEU A 146 5.43 7.40 5.86
C LEU A 146 4.96 7.16 4.42
N SER A 147 5.88 7.17 3.48
CA SER A 147 5.59 6.74 2.12
C SER A 147 5.44 5.20 2.07
N HIS A 148 4.45 4.71 1.32
CA HIS A 148 4.12 3.29 1.18
C HIS A 148 5.23 2.55 0.42
N PRO A 149 5.85 1.49 0.99
CA PRO A 149 7.02 0.82 0.39
C PRO A 149 6.69 -0.10 -0.80
N GLY A 150 5.43 -0.25 -1.18
CA GLY A 150 4.96 -1.26 -2.12
C GLY A 150 4.38 -2.48 -1.39
N GLU A 151 4.19 -3.59 -2.10
CA GLU A 151 3.47 -4.76 -1.55
C GLU A 151 4.31 -5.68 -0.65
N LYS A 152 5.65 -5.56 -0.70
CA LYS A 152 6.54 -6.52 -0.04
C LYS A 152 6.82 -6.16 1.41
N ARG A 153 6.70 -7.15 2.31
CA ARG A 153 7.03 -7.03 3.74
C ARG A 153 6.34 -5.90 4.46
N LEU A 154 5.06 -5.65 4.15
CA LEU A 154 4.30 -4.54 4.72
C LEU A 154 4.22 -4.58 6.26
N ALA A 155 3.97 -5.74 6.85
CA ALA A 155 3.93 -5.90 8.29
C ALA A 155 5.30 -5.57 8.94
N ASP A 156 6.38 -6.13 8.39
CA ASP A 156 7.74 -5.86 8.87
C ASP A 156 8.12 -4.37 8.74
N PHE A 157 7.68 -3.73 7.66
CA PHE A 157 7.93 -2.31 7.46
C PHE A 157 7.15 -1.46 8.46
N ALA A 158 5.89 -1.79 8.70
CA ALA A 158 5.06 -1.10 9.68
C ALA A 158 5.65 -1.23 11.10
N LEU A 159 5.99 -2.45 11.53
CA LEU A 159 6.58 -2.71 12.86
C LEU A 159 7.90 -1.95 13.10
N ARG A 160 8.71 -1.74 12.04
CA ARG A 160 10.00 -1.05 12.18
C ARG A 160 9.91 0.46 12.10
N ASN A 161 8.94 1.00 11.36
CA ASN A 161 8.94 2.40 10.98
C ASN A 161 7.75 3.20 11.51
N CYS A 162 6.59 2.56 11.76
CA CYS A 162 5.44 3.24 12.34
C CYS A 162 5.67 3.52 13.83
N LYS A 163 5.44 4.75 14.24
CA LYS A 163 5.42 5.15 15.66
C LYS A 163 4.05 4.90 16.29
N LEU A 164 3.01 4.99 15.47
CA LEU A 164 1.62 4.79 15.82
C LEU A 164 1.15 3.49 15.15
N LEU A 165 0.89 2.47 15.95
CA LEU A 165 0.36 1.18 15.51
C LEU A 165 -0.93 0.89 16.27
N PRO A 166 -1.94 0.28 15.63
CA PRO A 166 -3.11 -0.23 16.32
C PRO A 166 -2.73 -1.27 17.38
N ASP A 167 -3.50 -1.35 18.45
CA ASP A 167 -3.34 -2.44 19.42
C ASP A 167 -3.46 -3.78 18.71
N GLN A 168 -2.70 -4.77 19.17
CA GLN A 168 -2.69 -6.15 18.63
C GLN A 168 -2.42 -6.22 17.09
N PHE A 169 -1.82 -5.19 16.47
CA PHE A 169 -1.64 -5.07 15.02
C PHE A 169 -1.18 -6.37 14.34
N GLU A 170 -0.10 -6.99 14.85
CA GLU A 170 0.46 -8.21 14.25
C GLU A 170 -0.47 -9.41 14.43
N ALA A 171 -1.08 -9.55 15.61
CA ALA A 171 -1.99 -10.66 15.92
C ALA A 171 -3.26 -10.59 15.06
N ASP A 172 -3.85 -9.41 14.91
CA ASP A 172 -5.07 -9.23 14.10
C ASP A 172 -4.80 -9.38 12.61
N LEU A 173 -3.69 -8.85 12.11
CA LEU A 173 -3.29 -9.05 10.71
C LEU A 173 -3.12 -10.55 10.41
N ASN A 174 -2.42 -11.29 11.28
CA ASN A 174 -2.24 -12.73 11.12
C ASN A 174 -3.58 -13.49 11.21
N ALA A 175 -4.48 -13.08 12.11
CA ALA A 175 -5.81 -13.68 12.20
C ALA A 175 -6.63 -13.50 10.91
N VAL A 176 -6.60 -12.30 10.31
CA VAL A 176 -7.25 -12.03 9.01
C VAL A 176 -6.66 -12.92 7.90
N LEU A 177 -5.34 -13.00 7.79
CA LEU A 177 -4.67 -13.80 6.76
C LEU A 177 -4.98 -15.30 6.90
N LEU A 178 -4.93 -15.85 8.11
CA LEU A 178 -5.23 -17.26 8.37
C LEU A 178 -6.70 -17.59 8.12
N ALA A 179 -7.63 -16.75 8.56
CA ALA A 179 -9.05 -16.96 8.38
C ALA A 179 -9.48 -16.81 6.91
N SER A 180 -8.88 -15.88 6.15
CA SER A 180 -9.20 -15.66 4.73
C SER A 180 -8.83 -16.87 3.87
N ALA A 181 -7.77 -17.60 4.20
CA ALA A 181 -7.35 -18.79 3.47
C ALA A 181 -8.41 -19.90 3.41
N SER A 182 -9.19 -20.05 4.51
CA SER A 182 -10.27 -21.05 4.61
C SER A 182 -11.65 -20.52 4.18
N ALA A 183 -11.80 -19.19 4.00
CA ALA A 183 -13.09 -18.51 3.88
C ALA A 183 -14.06 -18.87 5.03
N SER A 184 -13.49 -19.09 6.23
CA SER A 184 -14.27 -19.33 7.44
C SER A 184 -15.09 -18.08 7.81
N PRO A 185 -16.27 -18.23 8.45
CA PRO A 185 -16.97 -17.12 9.09
C PRO A 185 -16.10 -16.29 10.04
N ASP A 186 -15.03 -16.89 10.60
CA ASP A 186 -14.09 -16.22 11.48
C ASP A 186 -13.36 -15.05 10.81
N VAL A 187 -13.27 -15.03 9.47
CA VAL A 187 -12.67 -13.90 8.76
C VAL A 187 -13.41 -12.59 9.01
N ASN A 188 -14.74 -12.64 9.16
CA ASN A 188 -15.53 -11.45 9.45
C ASN A 188 -15.17 -10.88 10.84
N LEU A 189 -15.03 -11.74 11.84
CA LEU A 189 -14.63 -11.35 13.19
C LEU A 189 -13.18 -10.81 13.21
N ALA A 190 -12.27 -11.47 12.49
CA ALA A 190 -10.88 -11.04 12.39
C ALA A 190 -10.76 -9.68 11.71
N VAL A 191 -11.48 -9.46 10.58
CA VAL A 191 -11.53 -8.17 9.89
C VAL A 191 -12.13 -7.09 10.80
N THR A 192 -13.22 -7.40 11.51
CA THR A 192 -13.84 -6.44 12.44
C THR A 192 -12.83 -5.97 13.48
N ARG A 193 -12.13 -6.89 14.16
CA ARG A 193 -11.12 -6.52 15.18
C ARG A 193 -9.96 -5.71 14.60
N LEU A 194 -9.44 -6.10 13.44
CA LEU A 194 -8.37 -5.35 12.77
C LEU A 194 -8.80 -3.89 12.51
N LEU A 195 -10.06 -3.68 12.11
CA LEU A 195 -10.60 -2.36 11.82
C LEU A 195 -11.00 -1.59 13.08
N ASP A 196 -11.49 -2.27 14.13
CA ASP A 196 -11.81 -1.64 15.42
C ASP A 196 -10.56 -0.99 16.03
N HIS A 197 -9.45 -1.73 16.12
CA HIS A 197 -8.20 -1.18 16.65
C HIS A 197 -7.60 -0.07 15.75
N LEU A 198 -7.83 -0.11 14.43
CA LEU A 198 -7.44 1.01 13.57
C LEU A 198 -8.29 2.25 13.84
N ASP A 199 -9.60 2.08 13.99
CA ASP A 199 -10.52 3.19 14.26
C ASP A 199 -10.23 3.81 15.63
N GLU A 200 -10.02 3.01 16.67
CA GLU A 200 -9.60 3.48 18.00
C GLU A 200 -8.31 4.30 17.93
N LEU A 201 -7.33 3.85 17.14
CA LEU A 201 -6.11 4.60 16.94
C LEU A 201 -6.37 5.94 16.23
N LEU A 202 -7.18 5.95 15.17
CA LEU A 202 -7.51 7.17 14.42
C LEU A 202 -8.33 8.17 15.26
N GLU A 203 -9.23 7.68 16.13
CA GLU A 203 -10.00 8.48 17.08
C GLU A 203 -9.07 9.11 18.14
N ASN A 204 -8.16 8.33 18.73
CA ASN A 204 -7.19 8.79 19.73
C ASN A 204 -6.25 9.86 19.16
N GLU A 205 -5.91 9.78 17.89
CA GLU A 205 -5.11 10.78 17.18
C GLU A 205 -5.94 11.96 16.64
N GLY A 206 -7.24 11.98 16.90
CA GLY A 206 -8.15 13.05 16.48
C GLY A 206 -8.32 13.17 14.97
N VAL A 207 -8.11 12.07 14.22
CA VAL A 207 -8.19 12.04 12.76
C VAL A 207 -9.61 11.78 12.28
N ILE A 208 -10.38 10.99 13.02
CA ILE A 208 -11.80 10.75 12.80
C ILE A 208 -12.59 11.12 14.07
N ALA A 209 -13.89 11.36 13.93
CA ALA A 209 -14.74 11.66 15.08
C ALA A 209 -15.02 10.38 15.88
N ASN A 210 -15.10 10.51 17.22
CA ASN A 210 -15.47 9.39 18.10
C ASN A 210 -16.87 8.88 17.74
N SER A 211 -16.96 7.57 17.52
CA SER A 211 -18.20 6.86 17.18
C SER A 211 -19.24 6.87 18.33
N GLU A 212 -18.85 7.19 19.56
CA GLU A 212 -19.75 7.30 20.72
C GLU A 212 -20.50 8.65 20.81
N SER A 213 -20.24 9.58 19.86
CA SER A 213 -20.79 10.95 19.90
C SER A 213 -22.04 11.14 19.01
N LEU A 214 -22.62 10.07 18.48
CA LEU A 214 -23.84 10.03 17.66
C LEU A 214 -24.88 9.10 18.28
#